data_34e46e89e8761fdcf9397c6f70546013
#
_entry.id   34e46e89e8761fdcf9397c6f70546013
#
_cell.length_a   1.000
_cell.length_b   1.000
_cell.length_c   1.000
_cell.angle_alpha   90.00
_cell.angle_beta   90.00
_cell.angle_gamma   90.00
#
_symmetry.space_group_name_H-M   'P 1'
#
loop_
_entity.id
_entity.type
_entity.pdbx_description
1 polymer ?
#
loop_
_entity_poly.entity_id
_entity_poly.type
_entity_poly.pdbx_seq_one_letter_code
_entity_poly.pdbx_strand_id
1 'polypeptide(L)'
;MWGGRFKGSLSEAMWRFTTDESDRRLLQVDIEGSIAHVEMLGATNVIEPQEAQTLAKGLRTILAEAEADEFAFQATDEDVHTAVERRLGEIVGETAGKLHTGRSRNDQVALDLRLYLSRAGAQRAEQLQWFAGVIASMAETHAETVIPSYTHLQQAQPTTLGHHLLTYAWMALRGADRFTDAVGRIAMSPLGAGASAGSSLPLDRDAVAKDLELGGVIPNSLDAVGSRDFVSEYVFCCAQSMIELSRLAEEIVLWSTKEFGWVSLGDEVSTGSSALPQKRNPDIAELIRGRAGTVAGDVTAILALQKALPLAYNRDLQEDKRIVFHADDTLASALGAMVELLGGLEFHPPGPGSETVSLDLAEELVRRGVSFREAHTLVGELVALLEARGKTLSEATIDDLIEIDQRFEEADLDRLDPTASVRARATSGSGSPQSVRAQIDEIRRRI
;
A
#
# COMPACT_ATOMS: atom_id res chain seq x y z
N MET A 1 -20.38 23.60 -22.31
CA MET A 1 -21.46 22.68 -22.70
C MET A 1 -21.63 22.67 -24.21
N TRP A 2 -21.77 21.49 -24.79
CA TRP A 2 -21.83 21.29 -26.22
C TRP A 2 -23.14 21.85 -26.79
N GLY A 3 -23.07 22.98 -27.47
CA GLY A 3 -24.23 23.72 -28.02
C GLY A 3 -24.86 23.01 -29.23
N GLY A 4 -25.67 23.71 -29.95
CA GLY A 4 -26.28 23.26 -31.21
C GLY A 4 -27.75 22.83 -31.04
N ARG A 5 -28.03 21.68 -30.41
CA ARG A 5 -29.39 21.18 -30.23
C ARG A 5 -30.10 21.73 -28.96
N PHE A 6 -29.31 21.99 -27.91
CA PHE A 6 -29.83 22.45 -26.63
C PHE A 6 -29.97 23.99 -26.59
N LYS A 7 -31.15 24.46 -26.21
CA LYS A 7 -31.45 25.90 -26.14
C LYS A 7 -31.48 26.44 -24.71
N GLY A 8 -31.33 25.60 -23.69
CA GLY A 8 -31.37 25.98 -22.29
C GLY A 8 -30.09 25.60 -21.56
N SER A 9 -29.82 26.26 -20.43
CA SER A 9 -28.77 25.91 -19.46
C SER A 9 -29.31 25.00 -18.37
N LEU A 10 -28.44 24.22 -17.73
CA LEU A 10 -28.77 23.48 -16.51
C LEU A 10 -29.15 24.45 -15.39
N SER A 11 -30.09 24.08 -14.51
CA SER A 11 -30.32 24.79 -13.28
C SER A 11 -29.10 24.72 -12.36
N GLU A 12 -28.95 25.67 -11.44
CA GLU A 12 -27.83 25.67 -10.50
C GLU A 12 -27.75 24.36 -9.67
N ALA A 13 -28.90 23.83 -9.26
CA ALA A 13 -28.96 22.57 -8.52
C ALA A 13 -28.43 21.38 -9.35
N MET A 14 -28.78 21.31 -10.64
CA MET A 14 -28.32 20.29 -11.54
C MET A 14 -26.83 20.44 -11.86
N TRP A 15 -26.36 21.69 -12.04
CA TRP A 15 -24.97 22.00 -12.22
C TRP A 15 -24.12 21.48 -11.04
N ARG A 16 -24.47 21.88 -9.81
CA ARG A 16 -23.80 21.43 -8.59
C ARG A 16 -23.83 19.90 -8.39
N PHE A 17 -24.87 19.24 -8.85
CA PHE A 17 -24.99 17.78 -8.73
C PHE A 17 -24.12 17.03 -9.73
N THR A 18 -23.86 17.61 -10.91
CA THR A 18 -23.13 16.95 -12.00
C THR A 18 -21.67 17.34 -12.08
N THR A 19 -21.24 18.42 -11.46
CA THR A 19 -19.84 18.86 -11.40
C THR A 19 -19.15 18.28 -10.16
N ASP A 20 -17.90 17.85 -10.34
CA ASP A 20 -17.06 17.32 -9.26
C ASP A 20 -15.63 17.87 -9.40
N GLU A 21 -15.17 18.49 -8.33
CA GLU A 21 -13.82 19.08 -8.29
C GLU A 21 -12.71 18.04 -8.07
N SER A 22 -13.04 16.78 -7.80
CA SER A 22 -12.04 15.72 -7.54
C SER A 22 -11.14 15.47 -8.76
N ASP A 23 -11.63 15.72 -9.97
CA ASP A 23 -10.88 15.53 -11.21
C ASP A 23 -9.79 16.60 -11.45
N ARG A 24 -9.80 17.72 -10.70
CA ARG A 24 -8.73 18.74 -10.76
C ARG A 24 -7.34 18.15 -10.52
N ARG A 25 -7.27 17.07 -9.78
CA ARG A 25 -6.03 16.29 -9.55
C ARG A 25 -5.44 15.72 -10.84
N LEU A 26 -6.25 15.54 -11.88
CA LEU A 26 -5.82 15.01 -13.18
C LEU A 26 -5.24 16.08 -14.13
N LEU A 27 -5.17 17.35 -13.71
CA LEU A 27 -4.79 18.50 -14.57
C LEU A 27 -3.50 18.24 -15.36
N GLN A 28 -2.44 17.81 -14.71
CA GLN A 28 -1.15 17.59 -15.38
C GLN A 28 -1.22 16.46 -16.40
N VAL A 29 -1.83 15.34 -16.05
CA VAL A 29 -1.94 14.17 -16.94
C VAL A 29 -2.90 14.43 -18.10
N ASP A 30 -3.95 15.23 -17.93
CA ASP A 30 -4.83 15.67 -19.02
C ASP A 30 -4.08 16.52 -20.05
N ILE A 31 -3.25 17.47 -19.56
CA ILE A 31 -2.44 18.32 -20.44
C ILE A 31 -1.42 17.48 -21.21
N GLU A 32 -0.73 16.57 -20.55
CA GLU A 32 0.25 15.67 -21.18
C GLU A 32 -0.39 14.76 -22.22
N GLY A 33 -1.52 14.13 -21.88
CA GLY A 33 -2.32 13.35 -22.84
C GLY A 33 -2.78 14.16 -24.03
N SER A 34 -3.16 15.42 -23.79
CA SER A 34 -3.56 16.37 -24.83
C SER A 34 -2.39 16.80 -25.72
N ILE A 35 -1.17 16.97 -25.20
CA ILE A 35 0.04 17.25 -25.99
C ILE A 35 0.34 16.07 -26.92
N ALA A 36 0.41 14.86 -26.41
CA ALA A 36 0.65 13.66 -27.21
C ALA A 36 -0.43 13.49 -28.30
N HIS A 37 -1.69 13.79 -27.98
CA HIS A 37 -2.79 13.73 -28.94
C HIS A 37 -2.62 14.72 -30.09
N VAL A 38 -2.36 16.01 -29.83
CA VAL A 38 -2.24 17.00 -30.90
C VAL A 38 -0.99 16.79 -31.74
N GLU A 39 0.10 16.31 -31.17
CA GLU A 39 1.31 15.96 -31.92
C GLU A 39 1.05 14.79 -32.89
N MET A 40 0.31 13.77 -32.45
CA MET A 40 -0.15 12.68 -33.29
C MET A 40 -1.06 13.20 -34.42
N LEU A 41 -2.03 14.09 -34.13
CA LEU A 41 -2.91 14.67 -35.15
C LEU A 41 -2.13 15.40 -36.25
N GLY A 42 -1.08 16.14 -35.88
CA GLY A 42 -0.19 16.80 -36.82
C GLY A 42 0.65 15.80 -37.61
N ALA A 43 1.21 14.78 -36.97
CA ALA A 43 2.03 13.75 -37.62
C ALA A 43 1.24 12.91 -38.64
N THR A 44 -0.04 12.68 -38.37
CA THR A 44 -0.96 11.94 -39.29
C THR A 44 -1.67 12.84 -40.30
N ASN A 45 -1.37 14.14 -40.33
CA ASN A 45 -2.02 15.15 -41.15
C ASN A 45 -3.55 15.23 -40.98
N VAL A 46 -4.08 14.89 -39.82
CA VAL A 46 -5.50 15.12 -39.48
C VAL A 46 -5.77 16.60 -39.27
N ILE A 47 -4.79 17.31 -38.71
CA ILE A 47 -4.74 18.78 -38.70
C ILE A 47 -3.42 19.25 -39.33
N GLU A 48 -3.36 20.52 -39.74
CA GLU A 48 -2.14 21.10 -40.33
C GLU A 48 -0.99 21.03 -39.26
N PRO A 49 0.23 20.63 -39.68
CA PRO A 49 1.35 20.54 -38.74
C PRO A 49 1.64 21.83 -37.94
N GLN A 50 1.41 22.99 -38.57
CA GLN A 50 1.60 24.29 -37.91
C GLN A 50 0.56 24.54 -36.81
N GLU A 51 -0.67 24.08 -37.00
CA GLU A 51 -1.72 24.16 -36.01
C GLU A 51 -1.43 23.22 -34.81
N ALA A 52 -0.96 22.00 -35.11
CA ALA A 52 -0.52 21.06 -34.09
C ALA A 52 0.60 21.66 -33.20
N GLN A 53 1.60 22.29 -33.82
CA GLN A 53 2.68 22.98 -33.11
C GLN A 53 2.15 24.14 -32.23
N THR A 54 1.16 24.89 -32.73
CA THR A 54 0.54 26.01 -31.99
C THR A 54 -0.20 25.49 -30.76
N LEU A 55 -0.99 24.41 -30.93
CA LEU A 55 -1.72 23.76 -29.82
C LEU A 55 -0.76 23.17 -28.79
N ALA A 56 0.24 22.40 -29.23
CA ALA A 56 1.22 21.80 -28.34
C ALA A 56 2.00 22.86 -27.54
N LYS A 57 2.36 23.99 -28.18
CA LYS A 57 3.01 25.10 -27.48
C LYS A 57 2.08 25.73 -26.44
N GLY A 58 0.80 25.96 -26.77
CA GLY A 58 -0.20 26.47 -25.83
C GLY A 58 -0.39 25.53 -24.63
N LEU A 59 -0.51 24.23 -24.89
CA LEU A 59 -0.63 23.21 -23.84
C LEU A 59 0.61 23.17 -22.93
N ARG A 60 1.82 23.28 -23.47
CA ARG A 60 3.04 23.36 -22.65
C ARG A 60 3.08 24.62 -21.78
N THR A 61 2.49 25.73 -22.24
CA THR A 61 2.35 26.93 -21.39
C THR A 61 1.40 26.63 -20.23
N ILE A 62 0.27 25.95 -20.48
CA ILE A 62 -0.68 25.57 -19.43
C ILE A 62 -0.05 24.56 -18.46
N LEU A 63 0.76 23.62 -18.96
CA LEU A 63 1.49 22.68 -18.11
C LEU A 63 2.43 23.41 -17.14
N ALA A 64 3.17 24.39 -17.64
CA ALA A 64 4.03 25.21 -16.79
C ALA A 64 3.23 26.03 -15.73
N GLU A 65 2.05 26.53 -16.10
CA GLU A 65 1.12 27.17 -15.13
C GLU A 65 0.65 26.17 -14.05
N ALA A 66 0.35 24.93 -14.44
CA ALA A 66 -0.06 23.87 -13.51
C ALA A 66 1.08 23.44 -12.59
N GLU A 67 2.30 23.29 -13.10
CA GLU A 67 3.50 22.95 -12.31
C GLU A 67 3.88 24.05 -11.31
N ALA A 68 3.62 25.31 -11.68
CA ALA A 68 3.85 26.47 -10.80
C ALA A 68 2.72 26.76 -9.80
N ASP A 69 1.63 25.95 -9.81
CA ASP A 69 0.40 26.17 -9.04
C ASP A 69 -0.28 27.52 -9.37
N GLU A 70 -0.14 27.97 -10.63
CA GLU A 70 -0.68 29.23 -11.13
C GLU A 70 -1.95 29.04 -12.00
N PHE A 71 -2.31 27.79 -12.32
CA PHE A 71 -3.48 27.50 -13.14
C PHE A 71 -4.78 27.82 -12.39
N ALA A 72 -5.61 28.70 -12.97
CA ALA A 72 -6.85 29.14 -12.33
C ALA A 72 -8.09 28.43 -12.91
N PHE A 73 -8.73 27.57 -12.10
CA PHE A 73 -10.05 27.04 -12.38
C PHE A 73 -11.13 28.14 -12.24
N GLN A 74 -12.15 28.08 -13.08
CA GLN A 74 -13.30 29.00 -13.06
C GLN A 74 -14.57 28.23 -12.63
N ALA A 75 -15.54 28.94 -12.06
CA ALA A 75 -16.81 28.35 -11.65
C ALA A 75 -17.65 27.81 -12.83
N THR A 76 -17.32 28.22 -14.06
CA THR A 76 -17.94 27.75 -15.30
C THR A 76 -17.30 26.50 -15.88
N ASP A 77 -16.18 26.07 -15.36
CA ASP A 77 -15.51 24.83 -15.80
C ASP A 77 -16.30 23.63 -15.26
N GLU A 78 -16.77 22.76 -16.16
CA GLU A 78 -17.55 21.57 -15.79
C GLU A 78 -16.64 20.48 -15.20
N ASP A 79 -15.43 20.39 -15.75
CA ASP A 79 -14.41 19.41 -15.41
C ASP A 79 -13.00 19.95 -15.76
N VAL A 80 -11.96 19.22 -15.40
CA VAL A 80 -10.56 19.57 -15.72
C VAL A 80 -10.34 19.79 -17.21
N HIS A 81 -10.97 18.98 -18.03
CA HIS A 81 -10.82 19.05 -19.49
C HIS A 81 -11.40 20.35 -20.05
N THR A 82 -12.57 20.77 -19.56
CA THR A 82 -13.19 22.06 -19.95
C THR A 82 -12.30 23.23 -19.52
N ALA A 83 -11.69 23.15 -18.35
CA ALA A 83 -10.76 24.17 -17.86
C ALA A 83 -9.53 24.30 -18.78
N VAL A 84 -8.94 23.18 -19.19
CA VAL A 84 -7.78 23.15 -20.10
C VAL A 84 -8.17 23.68 -21.49
N GLU A 85 -9.30 23.24 -22.06
CA GLU A 85 -9.80 23.75 -23.35
C GLU A 85 -10.07 25.25 -23.33
N ARG A 86 -10.71 25.78 -22.26
CA ARG A 86 -10.94 27.22 -22.08
C ARG A 86 -9.61 27.98 -22.04
N ARG A 87 -8.67 27.53 -21.20
CA ARG A 87 -7.36 28.20 -21.04
C ARG A 87 -6.58 28.18 -22.36
N LEU A 88 -6.61 27.05 -23.08
CA LEU A 88 -5.99 26.95 -24.40
C LEU A 88 -6.62 27.96 -25.39
N GLY A 89 -7.94 28.11 -25.37
CA GLY A 89 -8.64 29.11 -26.19
C GLY A 89 -8.20 30.53 -25.90
N GLU A 90 -7.91 30.88 -24.63
CA GLU A 90 -7.37 32.18 -24.25
C GLU A 90 -5.95 32.42 -24.82
N ILE A 91 -5.14 31.37 -24.99
CA ILE A 91 -3.75 31.45 -25.47
C ILE A 91 -3.67 31.42 -27.01
N VAL A 92 -4.36 30.48 -27.66
CA VAL A 92 -4.18 30.21 -29.10
C VAL A 92 -5.41 30.59 -29.95
N GLY A 93 -6.47 31.14 -29.35
CA GLY A 93 -7.68 31.57 -30.06
C GLY A 93 -8.46 30.40 -30.66
N GLU A 94 -9.05 30.63 -31.86
CA GLU A 94 -9.93 29.66 -32.53
C GLU A 94 -9.29 28.30 -32.84
N THR A 95 -7.96 28.23 -32.95
CA THR A 95 -7.23 26.98 -33.18
C THR A 95 -7.47 25.97 -32.05
N ALA A 96 -7.76 26.41 -30.82
CA ALA A 96 -8.07 25.56 -29.67
C ALA A 96 -9.22 24.58 -29.99
N GLY A 97 -10.20 24.95 -30.79
CA GLY A 97 -11.30 24.08 -31.20
C GLY A 97 -10.89 22.79 -31.89
N LYS A 98 -9.64 22.70 -32.39
CA LYS A 98 -9.11 21.49 -33.01
C LYS A 98 -8.54 20.46 -32.02
N LEU A 99 -8.33 20.84 -30.76
CA LEU A 99 -7.82 19.95 -29.72
C LEU A 99 -8.63 18.65 -29.58
N HIS A 100 -9.95 18.75 -29.72
CA HIS A 100 -10.88 17.63 -29.52
C HIS A 100 -11.07 16.74 -30.77
N THR A 101 -10.36 17.00 -31.86
CA THR A 101 -10.47 16.26 -33.12
C THR A 101 -10.13 14.77 -32.93
N GLY A 102 -11.07 13.89 -33.27
CA GLY A 102 -10.90 12.42 -33.17
C GLY A 102 -10.91 11.86 -31.76
N ARG A 103 -11.19 12.67 -30.74
CA ARG A 103 -11.22 12.30 -29.31
C ARG A 103 -12.63 12.44 -28.75
N SER A 104 -12.93 11.70 -27.71
CA SER A 104 -14.10 11.88 -26.84
C SER A 104 -13.67 12.17 -25.41
N ARG A 105 -14.54 12.79 -24.63
CA ARG A 105 -14.36 12.90 -23.18
C ARG A 105 -14.18 11.51 -22.52
N ASN A 106 -14.80 10.47 -23.11
CA ASN A 106 -14.79 9.12 -22.57
C ASN A 106 -13.39 8.47 -22.62
N ASP A 107 -12.69 8.53 -23.75
CA ASP A 107 -11.33 8.00 -23.87
C ASP A 107 -10.30 8.91 -23.20
N GLN A 108 -10.55 10.21 -23.15
CA GLN A 108 -9.73 11.20 -22.47
C GLN A 108 -9.69 10.94 -20.95
N VAL A 109 -10.84 10.91 -20.27
CA VAL A 109 -10.88 10.69 -18.82
C VAL A 109 -10.34 9.30 -18.41
N ALA A 110 -10.53 8.30 -19.27
CA ALA A 110 -9.97 6.97 -19.05
C ALA A 110 -8.43 6.96 -19.14
N LEU A 111 -7.86 7.74 -20.10
CA LEU A 111 -6.40 7.92 -20.20
C LEU A 111 -5.84 8.61 -18.96
N ASP A 112 -6.44 9.73 -18.57
CA ASP A 112 -5.95 10.54 -17.46
C ASP A 112 -5.90 9.76 -16.15
N LEU A 113 -6.96 9.00 -15.88
CA LEU A 113 -7.01 8.15 -14.69
C LEU A 113 -5.94 7.05 -14.73
N ARG A 114 -5.67 6.46 -15.90
CA ARG A 114 -4.62 5.46 -16.08
C ARG A 114 -3.22 6.06 -15.93
N LEU A 115 -2.96 7.22 -16.51
CA LEU A 115 -1.69 7.93 -16.33
C LEU A 115 -1.44 8.29 -14.87
N TYR A 116 -2.46 8.85 -14.22
CA TYR A 116 -2.37 9.20 -12.81
C TYR A 116 -2.09 7.97 -11.93
N LEU A 117 -2.87 6.91 -12.08
CA LEU A 117 -2.73 5.71 -11.24
C LEU A 117 -1.46 4.91 -11.54
N SER A 118 -0.93 4.97 -12.76
CA SER A 118 0.38 4.39 -13.09
C SER A 118 1.49 5.06 -12.29
N ARG A 119 1.49 6.40 -12.23
CA ARG A 119 2.47 7.18 -11.45
C ARG A 119 2.28 7.01 -9.96
N ALA A 120 1.04 7.13 -9.51
CA ALA A 120 0.71 6.93 -8.10
C ALA A 120 1.08 5.51 -7.62
N GLY A 121 0.82 4.49 -8.44
CA GLY A 121 1.18 3.10 -8.12
C GLY A 121 2.68 2.88 -8.01
N ALA A 122 3.47 3.44 -8.93
CA ALA A 122 4.93 3.41 -8.83
C ALA A 122 5.41 4.11 -7.54
N GLN A 123 4.86 5.28 -7.22
CA GLN A 123 5.19 5.99 -5.99
C GLN A 123 4.80 5.21 -4.72
N ARG A 124 3.64 4.50 -4.71
CA ARG A 124 3.25 3.65 -3.57
C ARG A 124 4.19 2.46 -3.43
N ALA A 125 4.62 1.86 -4.53
CA ALA A 125 5.61 0.78 -4.50
C ALA A 125 6.93 1.26 -3.86
N GLU A 126 7.46 2.41 -4.29
CA GLU A 126 8.65 3.03 -3.72
C GLU A 126 8.50 3.35 -2.22
N GLN A 127 7.34 3.89 -1.81
CA GLN A 127 7.08 4.20 -0.40
C GLN A 127 7.01 2.94 0.47
N LEU A 128 6.45 1.84 -0.03
CA LEU A 128 6.41 0.57 0.68
C LEU A 128 7.81 -0.07 0.77
N GLN A 129 8.64 0.06 -0.27
CA GLN A 129 10.05 -0.35 -0.23
C GLN A 129 10.84 0.48 0.80
N TRP A 130 10.66 1.80 0.79
CA TRP A 130 11.27 2.68 1.79
C TRP A 130 10.84 2.30 3.22
N PHE A 131 9.54 2.06 3.44
CA PHE A 131 9.01 1.59 4.72
C PHE A 131 9.65 0.26 5.15
N ALA A 132 9.80 -0.70 4.23
CA ALA A 132 10.50 -1.95 4.50
C ALA A 132 11.96 -1.74 4.93
N GLY A 133 12.65 -0.77 4.31
CA GLY A 133 14.01 -0.36 4.67
C GLY A 133 14.10 0.25 6.08
N VAL A 134 13.14 1.07 6.48
CA VAL A 134 13.05 1.62 7.85
C VAL A 134 12.88 0.50 8.86
N ILE A 135 11.95 -0.42 8.62
CA ILE A 135 11.74 -1.59 9.49
C ILE A 135 12.99 -2.47 9.55
N ALA A 136 13.66 -2.71 8.43
CA ALA A 136 14.90 -3.51 8.40
C ALA A 136 16.02 -2.88 9.24
N SER A 137 16.16 -1.56 9.21
CA SER A 137 17.13 -0.83 10.03
C SER A 137 16.80 -0.92 11.53
N MET A 138 15.53 -0.82 11.89
CA MET A 138 15.07 -1.03 13.26
C MET A 138 15.30 -2.47 13.70
N ALA A 139 15.01 -3.45 12.86
CA ALA A 139 15.20 -4.87 13.14
C ALA A 139 16.68 -5.23 13.35
N GLU A 140 17.61 -4.56 12.67
CA GLU A 140 19.05 -4.74 12.86
C GLU A 140 19.48 -4.37 14.28
N THR A 141 18.97 -3.27 14.82
CA THR A 141 19.24 -2.84 16.20
C THR A 141 18.75 -3.86 17.23
N HIS A 142 17.67 -4.58 16.91
CA HIS A 142 17.02 -5.55 17.78
C HIS A 142 17.25 -7.02 17.36
N ALA A 143 18.28 -7.28 16.55
CA ALA A 143 18.55 -8.63 16.03
C ALA A 143 18.91 -9.65 17.16
N GLU A 144 19.36 -9.16 18.31
CA GLU A 144 19.72 -10.00 19.47
C GLU A 144 18.78 -9.80 20.67
N THR A 145 17.77 -8.95 20.57
CA THR A 145 16.78 -8.71 21.63
C THR A 145 15.79 -9.87 21.69
N VAL A 146 16.00 -10.79 22.63
CA VAL A 146 15.17 -12.00 22.78
C VAL A 146 13.81 -11.65 23.40
N ILE A 147 12.74 -12.11 22.75
CA ILE A 147 11.35 -11.92 23.15
C ILE A 147 10.57 -13.24 23.03
N PRO A 148 9.42 -13.40 23.70
CA PRO A 148 8.51 -14.49 23.36
C PRO A 148 7.80 -14.20 22.04
N SER A 149 7.63 -15.19 21.18
CA SER A 149 6.62 -15.15 20.13
C SER A 149 5.24 -15.45 20.73
N TYR A 150 4.18 -15.05 20.01
CA TYR A 150 2.81 -15.28 20.46
C TYR A 150 2.00 -16.05 19.43
N THR A 151 1.25 -17.03 19.92
CA THR A 151 0.14 -17.66 19.21
C THR A 151 -1.07 -17.65 20.13
N HIS A 152 -2.26 -17.30 19.62
CA HIS A 152 -3.47 -17.19 20.45
C HIS A 152 -3.34 -16.20 21.64
N LEU A 153 -2.48 -15.18 21.51
CA LEU A 153 -2.07 -14.27 22.58
C LEU A 153 -1.45 -14.97 23.81
N GLN A 154 -0.92 -16.18 23.63
CA GLN A 154 -0.12 -16.92 24.62
C GLN A 154 1.34 -16.95 24.16
N GLN A 155 2.26 -16.87 25.12
CA GLN A 155 3.68 -17.04 24.83
C GLN A 155 3.92 -18.43 24.23
N ALA A 156 4.68 -18.49 23.13
CA ALA A 156 5.01 -19.71 22.43
C ALA A 156 6.54 -19.97 22.50
N GLN A 157 7.25 -19.77 21.42
CA GLN A 157 8.69 -20.01 21.37
C GLN A 157 9.48 -18.70 21.55
N PRO A 158 10.72 -18.76 22.07
CA PRO A 158 11.61 -17.60 22.02
C PRO A 158 11.95 -17.22 20.59
N THR A 159 12.01 -15.92 20.32
CA THR A 159 12.44 -15.34 19.05
C THR A 159 13.19 -14.04 19.32
N THR A 160 13.48 -13.23 18.28
CA THR A 160 14.02 -11.89 18.47
C THR A 160 13.03 -10.81 18.05
N LEU A 161 13.10 -9.63 18.66
CA LEU A 161 12.31 -8.48 18.25
C LEU A 161 12.63 -8.10 16.79
N GLY A 162 13.90 -8.23 16.38
CA GLY A 162 14.29 -8.03 14.98
C GLY A 162 13.53 -8.96 14.01
N HIS A 163 13.41 -10.26 14.35
CA HIS A 163 12.62 -11.20 13.55
C HIS A 163 11.14 -10.82 13.49
N HIS A 164 10.57 -10.43 14.61
CA HIS A 164 9.18 -9.99 14.69
C HIS A 164 8.92 -8.77 13.77
N LEU A 165 9.76 -7.74 13.87
CA LEU A 165 9.66 -6.54 13.05
C LEU A 165 9.79 -6.84 11.56
N LEU A 166 10.72 -7.72 11.15
CA LEU A 166 10.90 -8.09 9.74
C LEU A 166 9.64 -8.69 9.09
N THR A 167 8.71 -9.21 9.86
CA THR A 167 7.39 -9.65 9.35
C THR A 167 6.70 -8.52 8.58
N TYR A 168 6.74 -7.29 9.11
CA TYR A 168 6.13 -6.11 8.50
C TYR A 168 6.92 -5.60 7.29
N ALA A 169 8.26 -5.72 7.31
CA ALA A 169 9.07 -5.42 6.13
C ALA A 169 8.73 -6.35 4.95
N TRP A 170 8.59 -7.65 5.21
CA TRP A 170 8.17 -8.61 4.19
C TRP A 170 6.72 -8.39 3.69
N MET A 171 5.82 -7.94 4.56
CA MET A 171 4.46 -7.54 4.16
C MET A 171 4.53 -6.33 3.23
N ALA A 172 5.28 -5.29 3.57
CA ALA A 172 5.45 -4.10 2.76
C ALA A 172 6.04 -4.40 1.38
N LEU A 173 7.07 -5.25 1.29
CA LEU A 173 7.64 -5.67 0.00
C LEU A 173 6.61 -6.39 -0.88
N ARG A 174 5.80 -7.27 -0.31
CA ARG A 174 4.70 -7.90 -1.07
C ARG A 174 3.64 -6.89 -1.51
N GLY A 175 3.43 -5.83 -0.72
CA GLY A 175 2.60 -4.69 -1.11
C GLY A 175 3.19 -3.94 -2.30
N ALA A 176 4.49 -3.65 -2.28
CA ALA A 176 5.21 -3.02 -3.38
C ALA A 176 5.13 -3.84 -4.67
N ASP A 177 5.34 -5.17 -4.58
CA ASP A 177 5.21 -6.08 -5.71
C ASP A 177 3.79 -6.01 -6.32
N ARG A 178 2.73 -5.97 -5.49
CA ARG A 178 1.34 -5.85 -5.98
C ARG A 178 1.11 -4.55 -6.75
N PHE A 179 1.61 -3.42 -6.25
CA PHE A 179 1.51 -2.16 -6.98
C PHE A 179 2.27 -2.19 -8.30
N THR A 180 3.48 -2.74 -8.31
CA THR A 180 4.28 -2.92 -9.55
C THR A 180 3.54 -3.76 -10.58
N ASP A 181 2.97 -4.87 -10.17
CA ASP A 181 2.17 -5.74 -11.03
C ASP A 181 0.89 -5.06 -11.54
N ALA A 182 0.20 -4.29 -10.68
CA ALA A 182 -0.98 -3.53 -11.05
C ALA A 182 -0.65 -2.43 -12.07
N VAL A 183 0.46 -1.69 -11.88
CA VAL A 183 0.93 -0.65 -12.81
C VAL A 183 1.11 -1.23 -14.22
N GLY A 184 1.65 -2.44 -14.36
CA GLY A 184 1.78 -3.09 -15.65
C GLY A 184 0.45 -3.30 -16.40
N ARG A 185 -0.67 -3.45 -15.70
CA ARG A 185 -2.02 -3.56 -16.29
C ARG A 185 -2.73 -2.20 -16.42
N ILE A 186 -2.42 -1.26 -15.54
CA ILE A 186 -2.95 0.12 -15.58
C ILE A 186 -2.39 0.88 -16.78
N ALA A 187 -1.08 0.75 -17.04
CA ALA A 187 -0.33 1.54 -18.02
C ALA A 187 -0.63 1.13 -19.48
N MET A 188 -1.91 1.19 -19.88
CA MET A 188 -2.39 0.90 -21.23
C MET A 188 -3.22 2.07 -21.76
N SER A 189 -2.97 2.51 -23.00
CA SER A 189 -3.64 3.65 -23.62
C SER A 189 -5.05 3.31 -24.11
N PRO A 190 -6.10 4.01 -23.66
CA PRO A 190 -7.44 3.96 -24.25
C PRO A 190 -7.61 4.94 -25.40
N LEU A 191 -6.70 5.94 -25.56
CA LEU A 191 -6.90 7.07 -26.46
C LEU A 191 -7.05 6.63 -27.91
N GLY A 192 -7.93 7.33 -28.65
CA GLY A 192 -8.35 6.97 -30.00
C GLY A 192 -9.50 5.96 -30.04
N ALA A 193 -10.01 5.52 -28.87
CA ALA A 193 -11.25 4.74 -28.80
C ALA A 193 -12.50 5.62 -29.09
N GLY A 194 -12.34 6.94 -29.03
CA GLY A 194 -13.42 7.88 -29.19
C GLY A 194 -14.51 7.73 -28.15
N ALA A 195 -15.76 7.94 -28.50
CA ALA A 195 -16.87 7.76 -27.56
C ALA A 195 -17.07 6.29 -27.15
N SER A 196 -16.86 5.33 -28.09
CA SER A 196 -16.99 3.89 -27.85
C SER A 196 -16.58 3.00 -29.03
N ALA A 197 -16.60 3.51 -30.27
CA ALA A 197 -16.46 2.70 -31.48
C ALA A 197 -15.23 3.07 -32.34
N GLY A 198 -14.29 3.83 -31.80
CA GLY A 198 -13.13 4.34 -32.50
C GLY A 198 -13.42 5.58 -33.35
N SER A 199 -12.53 5.90 -34.27
CA SER A 199 -12.63 7.04 -35.18
C SER A 199 -12.44 6.58 -36.61
N SER A 200 -13.05 7.29 -37.58
CA SER A 200 -12.78 7.13 -39.03
C SER A 200 -11.53 7.90 -39.49
N LEU A 201 -10.95 8.71 -38.61
CA LEU A 201 -9.71 9.43 -38.87
C LEU A 201 -8.50 8.50 -38.71
N PRO A 202 -7.40 8.75 -39.43
CA PRO A 202 -6.19 7.92 -39.43
C PRO A 202 -5.36 8.21 -38.15
N LEU A 203 -5.92 7.95 -36.96
CA LEU A 203 -5.24 8.18 -35.69
C LEU A 203 -4.18 7.10 -35.47
N ASP A 204 -2.98 7.48 -35.06
CA ASP A 204 -1.90 6.58 -34.67
C ASP A 204 -1.94 6.41 -33.11
N ARG A 205 -2.70 5.41 -32.64
CA ARG A 205 -2.86 5.11 -31.22
C ARG A 205 -1.57 4.59 -30.57
N ASP A 206 -0.76 3.84 -31.33
CA ASP A 206 0.49 3.27 -30.85
C ASP A 206 1.55 4.36 -30.63
N ALA A 207 1.61 5.37 -31.54
CA ALA A 207 2.49 6.53 -31.36
C ALA A 207 2.16 7.29 -30.06
N VAL A 208 0.86 7.53 -29.78
CA VAL A 208 0.42 8.19 -28.55
C VAL A 208 0.78 7.34 -27.29
N ALA A 209 0.54 6.04 -27.34
CA ALA A 209 0.88 5.16 -26.22
C ALA A 209 2.40 5.19 -25.93
N LYS A 210 3.22 5.17 -26.99
CA LYS A 210 4.68 5.25 -26.88
C LYS A 210 5.17 6.58 -26.32
N ASP A 211 4.59 7.69 -26.79
CA ASP A 211 4.96 9.05 -26.34
C ASP A 211 4.66 9.25 -24.83
N LEU A 212 3.59 8.64 -24.37
CA LEU A 212 3.17 8.64 -22.96
C LEU A 212 3.81 7.53 -22.12
N GLU A 213 4.78 6.79 -22.66
CA GLU A 213 5.49 5.68 -21.99
C GLU A 213 4.55 4.58 -21.49
N LEU A 214 3.40 4.37 -22.14
CA LEU A 214 2.45 3.33 -21.82
C LEU A 214 2.83 2.00 -22.50
N GLY A 215 2.44 0.87 -21.88
CA GLY A 215 2.79 -0.48 -22.31
C GLY A 215 2.12 -0.92 -23.64
N GLY A 216 1.22 -0.11 -24.19
CA GLY A 216 0.51 -0.37 -25.44
C GLY A 216 -0.89 0.20 -25.46
N VAL A 217 -1.70 -0.26 -26.40
CA VAL A 217 -3.05 0.22 -26.65
C VAL A 217 -4.08 -0.82 -26.19
N ILE A 218 -5.18 -0.40 -25.56
CA ILE A 218 -6.30 -1.29 -25.24
C ILE A 218 -6.98 -1.71 -26.54
N PRO A 219 -7.08 -3.04 -26.83
CA PRO A 219 -7.46 -3.54 -28.17
C PRO A 219 -8.90 -3.23 -28.54
N ASN A 220 -9.83 -3.23 -27.59
CA ASN A 220 -11.26 -3.01 -27.84
C ASN A 220 -11.69 -1.63 -27.37
N SER A 221 -12.30 -0.84 -28.22
CA SER A 221 -12.69 0.55 -27.93
C SER A 221 -13.84 0.69 -26.93
N LEU A 222 -14.76 -0.28 -26.86
CA LEU A 222 -15.81 -0.30 -25.85
C LEU A 222 -15.23 -0.55 -24.46
N ASP A 223 -14.28 -1.49 -24.37
CA ASP A 223 -13.55 -1.80 -23.14
C ASP A 223 -12.67 -0.63 -22.72
N ALA A 224 -11.97 -0.01 -23.65
CA ALA A 224 -11.06 1.11 -23.41
C ALA A 224 -11.70 2.29 -22.66
N VAL A 225 -12.96 2.59 -22.96
CA VAL A 225 -13.67 3.72 -22.33
C VAL A 225 -14.49 3.33 -21.10
N GLY A 226 -14.85 2.05 -20.97
CA GLY A 226 -15.76 1.56 -19.93
C GLY A 226 -15.10 0.81 -18.80
N SER A 227 -13.92 0.22 -19.00
CA SER A 227 -13.25 -0.58 -17.96
C SER A 227 -12.79 0.27 -16.77
N ARG A 228 -13.00 -0.27 -15.56
CA ARG A 228 -12.50 0.26 -14.29
C ARG A 228 -11.98 -0.85 -13.37
N ASP A 229 -11.76 -2.04 -13.92
CA ASP A 229 -11.14 -3.16 -13.22
C ASP A 229 -9.75 -2.79 -12.66
N PHE A 230 -8.98 -2.02 -13.42
CA PHE A 230 -7.70 -1.45 -12.99
C PHE A 230 -7.82 -0.52 -11.76
N VAL A 231 -8.92 0.22 -11.63
CA VAL A 231 -9.21 1.05 -10.45
C VAL A 231 -9.50 0.16 -9.25
N SER A 232 -10.30 -0.91 -9.44
CA SER A 232 -10.59 -1.88 -8.37
C SER A 232 -9.32 -2.56 -7.88
N GLU A 233 -8.43 -2.94 -8.79
CA GLU A 233 -7.14 -3.55 -8.46
C GLU A 233 -6.26 -2.59 -7.66
N TYR A 234 -6.19 -1.32 -8.07
CA TYR A 234 -5.45 -0.29 -7.35
C TYR A 234 -5.97 -0.08 -5.93
N VAL A 235 -7.29 0.08 -5.78
CA VAL A 235 -7.94 0.25 -4.46
C VAL A 235 -7.73 -0.99 -3.58
N PHE A 236 -7.74 -2.20 -4.17
CA PHE A 236 -7.39 -3.42 -3.45
C PHE A 236 -5.94 -3.42 -2.94
N CYS A 237 -4.97 -2.96 -3.75
CA CYS A 237 -3.58 -2.82 -3.30
C CYS A 237 -3.46 -1.86 -2.11
N CYS A 238 -4.17 -0.73 -2.14
CA CYS A 238 -4.25 0.20 -1.02
C CYS A 238 -4.85 -0.45 0.22
N ALA A 239 -5.99 -1.13 0.08
CA ALA A 239 -6.69 -1.77 1.19
C ALA A 239 -5.86 -2.88 1.83
N GLN A 240 -5.22 -3.73 1.04
CA GLN A 240 -4.37 -4.80 1.56
C GLN A 240 -3.18 -4.24 2.34
N SER A 241 -2.53 -3.19 1.84
CA SER A 241 -1.43 -2.53 2.53
C SER A 241 -1.89 -1.87 3.83
N MET A 242 -3.06 -1.22 3.84
CA MET A 242 -3.66 -0.65 5.05
C MET A 242 -4.01 -1.73 6.10
N ILE A 243 -4.50 -2.89 5.67
CA ILE A 243 -4.77 -4.03 6.58
C ILE A 243 -3.47 -4.51 7.23
N GLU A 244 -2.37 -4.60 6.48
CA GLU A 244 -1.06 -4.99 7.03
C GLU A 244 -0.51 -3.94 7.99
N LEU A 245 -0.64 -2.64 7.68
CA LEU A 245 -0.30 -1.55 8.60
C LEU A 245 -1.18 -1.57 9.86
N SER A 246 -2.47 -1.89 9.75
CA SER A 246 -3.37 -1.97 10.90
C SER A 246 -2.98 -3.05 11.91
N ARG A 247 -2.33 -4.13 11.46
CA ARG A 247 -1.82 -5.19 12.35
C ARG A 247 -0.64 -4.70 13.16
N LEU A 248 0.31 -3.97 12.54
CA LEU A 248 1.40 -3.33 13.26
C LEU A 248 0.86 -2.29 14.25
N ALA A 249 -0.11 -1.49 13.82
CA ALA A 249 -0.76 -0.50 14.67
C ALA A 249 -1.43 -1.15 15.89
N GLU A 250 -2.13 -2.28 15.71
CA GLU A 250 -2.72 -3.04 16.80
C GLU A 250 -1.68 -3.54 17.82
N GLU A 251 -0.55 -4.06 17.34
CA GLU A 251 0.53 -4.47 18.23
C GLU A 251 1.11 -3.30 19.04
N ILE A 252 1.31 -2.14 18.39
CA ILE A 252 1.77 -0.93 19.10
C ILE A 252 0.76 -0.50 20.16
N VAL A 253 -0.54 -0.54 19.86
CA VAL A 253 -1.60 -0.25 20.86
C VAL A 253 -1.50 -1.21 22.04
N LEU A 254 -1.41 -2.52 21.79
CA LEU A 254 -1.26 -3.53 22.83
C LEU A 254 0.04 -3.35 23.65
N TRP A 255 1.15 -3.17 22.96
CA TRP A 255 2.47 -3.05 23.60
C TRP A 255 2.63 -1.78 24.44
N SER A 256 1.91 -0.71 24.09
CA SER A 256 1.91 0.54 24.86
C SER A 256 1.02 0.50 26.11
N THR A 257 0.21 -0.55 26.31
CA THR A 257 -0.60 -0.70 27.51
C THR A 257 0.28 -0.97 28.72
N LYS A 258 -0.22 -0.61 29.91
CA LYS A 258 0.48 -0.89 31.16
C LYS A 258 0.66 -2.40 31.42
N GLU A 259 -0.29 -3.20 30.94
CA GLU A 259 -0.32 -4.64 31.08
C GLU A 259 0.77 -5.33 30.27
N PHE A 260 1.03 -4.88 29.04
CA PHE A 260 2.13 -5.36 28.22
C PHE A 260 3.45 -4.63 28.52
N GLY A 261 3.45 -3.31 28.48
CA GLY A 261 4.62 -2.48 28.82
C GLY A 261 5.85 -2.68 27.92
N TRP A 262 5.63 -3.11 26.67
CA TRP A 262 6.74 -3.40 25.73
C TRP A 262 7.29 -2.19 25.04
N VAL A 263 6.48 -1.13 24.91
CA VAL A 263 6.89 0.13 24.31
C VAL A 263 6.45 1.32 25.16
N SER A 264 7.27 2.36 25.18
CA SER A 264 6.86 3.70 25.59
C SER A 264 6.80 4.61 24.35
N LEU A 265 5.85 5.55 24.40
CA LEU A 265 5.62 6.51 23.31
C LEU A 265 6.31 7.84 23.66
N GLY A 266 7.06 8.40 22.71
CA GLY A 266 7.58 9.76 22.79
C GLY A 266 6.47 10.81 22.83
N ASP A 267 6.78 12.03 23.25
CA ASP A 267 5.81 13.11 23.33
C ASP A 267 5.28 13.52 21.95
N GLU A 268 6.11 13.42 20.93
CA GLU A 268 5.82 13.77 19.54
C GLU A 268 4.88 12.79 18.82
N VAL A 269 4.73 11.57 19.34
CA VAL A 269 3.93 10.50 18.73
C VAL A 269 2.79 10.01 19.61
N SER A 270 2.50 10.74 20.68
CA SER A 270 1.41 10.44 21.62
C SER A 270 0.56 11.68 21.90
N THR A 271 -0.67 11.48 22.32
CA THR A 271 -1.53 12.57 22.79
C THR A 271 -1.83 12.44 24.27
N GLY A 272 -1.99 13.57 24.92
CA GLY A 272 -2.37 13.63 26.35
C GLY A 272 -3.88 13.47 26.55
N SER A 273 -4.27 13.36 27.81
CA SER A 273 -5.67 13.39 28.23
C SER A 273 -6.00 14.73 28.87
N SER A 274 -7.15 15.30 28.55
CA SER A 274 -7.67 16.52 29.20
C SER A 274 -7.99 16.33 30.69
N ALA A 275 -8.20 15.08 31.13
CA ALA A 275 -8.60 14.75 32.50
C ALA A 275 -7.49 14.04 33.30
N LEU A 276 -6.60 13.33 32.66
CA LEU A 276 -5.59 12.47 33.28
C LEU A 276 -4.19 12.87 32.83
N PRO A 277 -3.44 13.67 33.61
CA PRO A 277 -2.18 14.27 33.16
C PRO A 277 -1.07 13.26 32.85
N GLN A 278 -1.12 12.06 33.39
CA GLN A 278 -0.14 10.99 33.16
C GLN A 278 -0.46 10.11 31.95
N LYS A 279 -1.66 10.29 31.33
CA LYS A 279 -2.11 9.39 30.25
C LYS A 279 -1.49 9.79 28.93
N ARG A 280 -0.91 8.81 28.24
CA ARG A 280 -0.42 8.89 26.86
C ARG A 280 -1.23 7.94 25.99
N ASN A 281 -1.76 8.42 24.89
CA ASN A 281 -2.59 7.64 23.99
C ASN A 281 -1.84 7.36 22.68
N PRO A 282 -1.92 6.15 22.13
CA PRO A 282 -1.35 5.79 20.83
C PRO A 282 -2.28 6.19 19.67
N ASP A 283 -2.75 7.46 19.63
CA ASP A 283 -3.81 7.91 18.70
C ASP A 283 -3.42 7.69 17.23
N ILE A 284 -2.14 7.83 16.87
CA ILE A 284 -1.66 7.58 15.51
C ILE A 284 -1.94 6.13 15.11
N ALA A 285 -1.57 5.17 15.98
CA ALA A 285 -1.82 3.75 15.74
C ALA A 285 -3.32 3.44 15.65
N GLU A 286 -4.13 4.00 16.57
CA GLU A 286 -5.58 3.84 16.55
C GLU A 286 -6.23 4.38 15.28
N LEU A 287 -5.79 5.55 14.78
CA LEU A 287 -6.28 6.14 13.55
C LEU A 287 -5.88 5.32 12.32
N ILE A 288 -4.66 4.79 12.24
CA ILE A 288 -4.24 3.90 11.16
C ILE A 288 -5.13 2.66 11.13
N ARG A 289 -5.35 2.03 12.30
CA ARG A 289 -6.25 0.88 12.46
C ARG A 289 -7.68 1.21 12.02
N GLY A 290 -8.21 2.37 12.42
CA GLY A 290 -9.55 2.82 12.04
C GLY A 290 -9.69 3.09 10.53
N ARG A 291 -8.71 3.81 9.94
CA ARG A 291 -8.70 4.14 8.50
C ARG A 291 -8.54 2.92 7.60
N ALA A 292 -7.90 1.86 8.04
CA ALA A 292 -7.86 0.59 7.31
C ALA A 292 -9.27 0.06 7.03
N GLY A 293 -10.21 0.23 7.96
CA GLY A 293 -11.61 -0.13 7.77
C GLY A 293 -12.31 0.71 6.69
N THR A 294 -12.02 2.03 6.59
CA THR A 294 -12.60 2.88 5.54
C THR A 294 -12.09 2.49 4.17
N VAL A 295 -10.78 2.27 4.01
CA VAL A 295 -10.20 1.84 2.72
C VAL A 295 -10.68 0.43 2.30
N ALA A 296 -10.91 -0.48 3.25
CA ALA A 296 -11.59 -1.75 2.94
C ALA A 296 -13.03 -1.53 2.43
N GLY A 297 -13.72 -0.51 2.92
CA GLY A 297 -15.01 -0.06 2.40
C GLY A 297 -14.94 0.44 0.95
N ASP A 298 -13.86 1.14 0.58
CA ASP A 298 -13.62 1.64 -0.78
C ASP A 298 -13.55 0.50 -1.81
N VAL A 299 -12.99 -0.67 -1.45
CA VAL A 299 -13.01 -1.87 -2.32
C VAL A 299 -14.45 -2.29 -2.61
N THR A 300 -15.31 -2.29 -1.60
CA THR A 300 -16.72 -2.62 -1.79
C THR A 300 -17.42 -1.57 -2.65
N ALA A 301 -17.13 -0.29 -2.43
CA ALA A 301 -17.73 0.83 -3.16
C ALA A 301 -17.38 0.76 -4.66
N ILE A 302 -16.10 0.56 -5.01
CA ILE A 302 -15.69 0.50 -6.43
C ILE A 302 -16.21 -0.72 -7.15
N LEU A 303 -16.33 -1.87 -6.47
CA LEU A 303 -16.94 -3.08 -7.05
C LEU A 303 -18.45 -2.91 -7.24
N ALA A 304 -19.14 -2.28 -6.30
CA ALA A 304 -20.56 -1.98 -6.39
C ALA A 304 -20.85 -0.96 -7.50
N LEU A 305 -19.99 0.04 -7.68
CA LEU A 305 -20.09 1.02 -8.77
C LEU A 305 -20.09 0.35 -10.14
N GLN A 306 -19.19 -0.58 -10.38
CA GLN A 306 -19.04 -1.26 -11.67
C GLN A 306 -20.09 -2.35 -11.93
N LYS A 307 -20.66 -2.90 -10.85
CA LYS A 307 -21.59 -4.02 -10.96
C LYS A 307 -22.81 -3.68 -11.84
N ALA A 308 -23.00 -4.47 -12.89
CA ALA A 308 -24.14 -4.40 -13.79
C ALA A 308 -24.26 -3.09 -14.61
N LEU A 309 -23.23 -2.28 -14.71
CA LEU A 309 -23.22 -1.18 -15.66
C LEU A 309 -23.25 -1.71 -17.10
N PRO A 310 -23.98 -1.06 -18.03
CA PRO A 310 -23.86 -1.33 -19.45
C PRO A 310 -22.42 -1.07 -19.95
N LEU A 311 -22.08 -1.67 -21.10
CA LEU A 311 -20.78 -1.44 -21.73
C LEU A 311 -20.55 0.03 -22.11
N ALA A 312 -19.31 0.37 -22.36
CA ALA A 312 -18.82 1.72 -22.60
C ALA A 312 -18.98 2.63 -21.35
N TYR A 313 -19.00 3.94 -21.57
CA TYR A 313 -19.03 4.91 -20.48
C TYR A 313 -20.46 5.20 -20.02
N ASN A 314 -20.65 5.16 -18.70
CA ASN A 314 -21.82 5.68 -18.01
C ASN A 314 -21.36 6.70 -16.98
N ARG A 315 -22.16 7.74 -16.70
CA ARG A 315 -21.74 8.83 -15.79
C ARG A 315 -21.54 8.36 -14.34
N ASP A 316 -22.06 7.22 -13.97
CA ASP A 316 -21.75 6.52 -12.71
C ASP A 316 -20.24 6.42 -12.48
N LEU A 317 -19.46 6.18 -13.54
CA LEU A 317 -18.00 6.05 -13.49
C LEU A 317 -17.29 7.35 -13.07
N GLN A 318 -17.99 8.50 -12.97
CA GLN A 318 -17.43 9.72 -12.39
C GLN A 318 -17.07 9.54 -10.90
N GLU A 319 -17.81 8.69 -10.18
CA GLU A 319 -17.59 8.42 -8.76
C GLU A 319 -16.32 7.60 -8.46
N ASP A 320 -15.68 7.00 -9.48
CA ASP A 320 -14.45 6.22 -9.34
C ASP A 320 -13.30 7.04 -8.71
N LYS A 321 -13.22 8.34 -9.03
CA LYS A 321 -12.14 9.24 -8.61
C LYS A 321 -12.16 9.49 -7.11
N ARG A 322 -13.33 9.76 -6.54
CA ARG A 322 -13.47 9.99 -5.09
C ARG A 322 -13.02 8.76 -4.29
N ILE A 323 -13.38 7.58 -4.77
CA ILE A 323 -13.05 6.31 -4.12
C ILE A 323 -11.54 6.06 -4.19
N VAL A 324 -10.95 6.14 -5.39
CA VAL A 324 -9.53 5.80 -5.56
C VAL A 324 -8.60 6.82 -4.93
N PHE A 325 -8.93 8.11 -5.02
CA PHE A 325 -8.11 9.16 -4.41
C PHE A 325 -8.15 9.08 -2.88
N HIS A 326 -9.32 8.77 -2.29
CA HIS A 326 -9.42 8.54 -0.85
C HIS A 326 -8.53 7.36 -0.40
N ALA A 327 -8.56 6.25 -1.12
CA ALA A 327 -7.76 5.07 -0.81
C ALA A 327 -6.25 5.36 -0.93
N ASP A 328 -5.83 6.06 -2.01
CA ASP A 328 -4.45 6.42 -2.27
C ASP A 328 -3.89 7.39 -1.21
N ASP A 329 -4.60 8.49 -0.93
CA ASP A 329 -4.20 9.50 0.04
C ASP A 329 -4.13 8.91 1.46
N THR A 330 -5.07 8.02 1.79
CA THR A 330 -5.10 7.37 3.10
C THR A 330 -3.89 6.48 3.30
N LEU A 331 -3.54 5.65 2.30
CA LEU A 331 -2.33 4.82 2.37
C LEU A 331 -1.06 5.66 2.45
N ALA A 332 -0.94 6.68 1.59
CA ALA A 332 0.23 7.56 1.58
C ALA A 332 0.48 8.23 2.95
N SER A 333 -0.58 8.79 3.52
CA SER A 333 -0.50 9.45 4.82
C SER A 333 -0.25 8.47 5.97
N ALA A 334 -0.83 7.26 5.91
CA ALA A 334 -0.65 6.23 6.93
C ALA A 334 0.77 5.68 6.96
N LEU A 335 1.41 5.49 5.80
CA LEU A 335 2.82 5.08 5.71
C LEU A 335 3.75 6.11 6.37
N GLY A 336 3.58 7.39 6.04
CA GLY A 336 4.36 8.47 6.65
C GLY A 336 4.17 8.52 8.17
N ALA A 337 2.92 8.52 8.63
CA ALA A 337 2.59 8.55 10.05
C ALA A 337 3.12 7.32 10.82
N MET A 338 3.10 6.13 10.20
CA MET A 338 3.65 4.92 10.82
C MET A 338 5.16 5.01 10.98
N VAL A 339 5.88 5.56 10.01
CA VAL A 339 7.35 5.75 10.12
C VAL A 339 7.69 6.71 11.26
N GLU A 340 6.98 7.83 11.36
CA GLU A 340 7.19 8.77 12.47
C GLU A 340 6.85 8.13 13.81
N LEU A 341 5.73 7.39 13.90
CA LEU A 341 5.35 6.66 15.10
C LEU A 341 6.46 5.69 15.52
N LEU A 342 6.95 4.86 14.60
CA LEU A 342 8.03 3.90 14.89
C LEU A 342 9.31 4.58 15.38
N GLY A 343 9.66 5.75 14.82
CA GLY A 343 10.80 6.55 15.26
C GLY A 343 10.67 7.09 16.68
N GLY A 344 9.46 7.27 17.17
CA GLY A 344 9.16 7.74 18.54
C GLY A 344 8.90 6.62 19.56
N LEU A 345 9.13 5.34 19.20
CA LEU A 345 8.97 4.21 20.12
C LEU A 345 10.29 3.89 20.83
N GLU A 346 10.21 3.64 22.14
CA GLU A 346 11.28 3.01 22.92
C GLU A 346 10.84 1.62 23.35
N PHE A 347 11.64 0.59 23.03
CA PHE A 347 11.29 -0.80 23.28
C PHE A 347 11.83 -1.31 24.61
N HIS A 348 10.97 -1.92 25.43
CA HIS A 348 11.27 -2.51 26.74
C HIS A 348 10.68 -3.93 26.85
N PRO A 349 10.88 -4.82 25.86
CA PRO A 349 10.20 -6.11 25.88
C PRO A 349 10.69 -6.94 27.06
N PRO A 350 9.78 -7.65 27.77
CA PRO A 350 10.19 -8.64 28.76
C PRO A 350 10.87 -9.82 28.09
N GLY A 351 11.76 -10.48 28.83
CA GLY A 351 12.26 -11.79 28.40
C GLY A 351 11.14 -12.83 28.30
N PRO A 352 11.32 -13.88 27.51
CA PRO A 352 10.34 -14.97 27.42
C PRO A 352 10.26 -15.75 28.72
N GLY A 353 9.07 -16.27 29.04
CA GLY A 353 8.88 -17.19 30.16
C GLY A 353 9.66 -18.49 29.98
N SER A 354 10.02 -19.13 31.06
CA SER A 354 10.87 -20.34 31.04
C SER A 354 10.24 -21.51 30.27
N GLU A 355 8.92 -21.61 30.24
CA GLU A 355 8.20 -22.68 29.54
C GLU A 355 8.30 -22.59 28.02
N THR A 356 8.69 -21.43 27.49
CA THR A 356 8.82 -21.18 26.06
C THR A 356 9.90 -22.02 25.38
N VAL A 357 10.86 -22.59 26.16
CA VAL A 357 11.95 -23.45 25.67
C VAL A 357 11.64 -24.95 25.76
N SER A 358 10.47 -25.33 26.24
CA SER A 358 10.09 -26.74 26.42
C SER A 358 10.24 -27.58 25.15
N LEU A 359 9.97 -26.99 23.98
CA LEU A 359 10.16 -27.65 22.70
C LEU A 359 11.64 -28.02 22.44
N ASP A 360 12.60 -27.22 22.90
CA ASP A 360 14.03 -27.47 22.68
C ASP A 360 14.50 -28.75 23.34
N LEU A 361 13.96 -29.06 24.53
CA LEU A 361 14.21 -30.36 25.21
C LEU A 361 13.59 -31.52 24.42
N ALA A 362 12.40 -31.37 23.89
CA ALA A 362 11.76 -32.39 23.06
C ALA A 362 12.56 -32.65 21.77
N GLU A 363 13.05 -31.59 21.11
CA GLU A 363 13.91 -31.71 19.93
C GLU A 363 15.25 -32.38 20.26
N GLU A 364 15.80 -32.19 21.45
CA GLU A 364 17.01 -32.86 21.87
C GLU A 364 16.81 -34.38 22.05
N LEU A 365 15.71 -34.79 22.64
CA LEU A 365 15.32 -36.20 22.70
C LEU A 365 15.13 -36.79 21.29
N VAL A 366 14.55 -36.03 20.37
CA VAL A 366 14.39 -36.46 18.97
C VAL A 366 15.76 -36.68 18.30
N ARG A 367 16.76 -35.82 18.54
CA ARG A 367 18.14 -36.03 18.05
C ARG A 367 18.76 -37.31 18.57
N ARG A 368 18.32 -37.76 19.73
CA ARG A 368 18.72 -39.03 20.35
C ARG A 368 17.87 -40.25 19.94
N GLY A 369 17.01 -40.06 18.92
CA GLY A 369 16.21 -41.14 18.32
C GLY A 369 14.85 -41.41 18.95
N VAL A 370 14.39 -40.54 19.86
CA VAL A 370 13.03 -40.60 20.41
C VAL A 370 12.01 -40.10 19.39
N SER A 371 10.85 -40.74 19.31
CA SER A 371 9.78 -40.20 18.47
C SER A 371 9.31 -38.86 19.01
N PHE A 372 8.96 -37.91 18.13
CA PHE A 372 8.50 -36.58 18.58
C PHE A 372 7.30 -36.65 19.54
N ARG A 373 6.36 -37.55 19.30
CA ARG A 373 5.20 -37.73 20.17
C ARG A 373 5.60 -38.17 21.59
N GLU A 374 6.54 -39.12 21.68
CA GLU A 374 7.08 -39.60 22.95
C GLU A 374 7.85 -38.47 23.66
N ALA A 375 8.76 -37.80 22.94
CA ALA A 375 9.53 -36.66 23.46
C ALA A 375 8.63 -35.55 24.01
N HIS A 376 7.58 -35.20 23.28
CA HIS A 376 6.59 -34.21 23.73
C HIS A 376 5.87 -34.64 25.01
N THR A 377 5.52 -35.93 25.14
CA THR A 377 4.88 -36.46 26.34
C THR A 377 5.84 -36.37 27.53
N LEU A 378 7.09 -36.80 27.36
CA LEU A 378 8.13 -36.76 28.43
C LEU A 378 8.38 -35.33 28.92
N VAL A 379 8.49 -34.37 28.00
CA VAL A 379 8.67 -32.96 28.39
C VAL A 379 7.41 -32.40 29.08
N GLY A 380 6.22 -32.82 28.66
CA GLY A 380 4.97 -32.48 29.36
C GLY A 380 4.96 -33.02 30.81
N GLU A 381 5.42 -34.25 31.05
CA GLU A 381 5.59 -34.85 32.37
C GLU A 381 6.63 -34.10 33.21
N LEU A 382 7.74 -33.65 32.60
CA LEU A 382 8.74 -32.79 33.26
C LEU A 382 8.13 -31.50 33.76
N VAL A 383 7.38 -30.78 32.88
CA VAL A 383 6.72 -29.53 33.27
C VAL A 383 5.76 -29.77 34.44
N ALA A 384 4.93 -30.79 34.37
CA ALA A 384 4.01 -31.12 35.44
C ALA A 384 4.73 -31.49 36.77
N LEU A 385 5.85 -32.21 36.69
CA LEU A 385 6.69 -32.53 37.84
C LEU A 385 7.26 -31.27 38.48
N LEU A 386 7.79 -30.35 37.71
CA LEU A 386 8.35 -29.08 38.17
C LEU A 386 7.28 -28.19 38.81
N GLU A 387 6.12 -28.06 38.19
CA GLU A 387 4.97 -27.34 38.74
C GLU A 387 4.55 -27.89 40.10
N ALA A 388 4.48 -29.23 40.23
CA ALA A 388 4.17 -29.88 41.52
C ALA A 388 5.23 -29.60 42.59
N ARG A 389 6.46 -29.32 42.23
CA ARG A 389 7.58 -28.92 43.10
C ARG A 389 7.66 -27.41 43.33
N GLY A 390 6.79 -26.62 42.71
CA GLY A 390 6.80 -25.16 42.79
C GLY A 390 7.99 -24.54 42.04
N LYS A 391 8.53 -25.23 41.06
CA LYS A 391 9.66 -24.82 40.22
C LYS A 391 9.18 -24.44 38.78
N THR A 392 9.88 -23.54 38.17
CA THR A 392 9.79 -23.26 36.75
C THR A 392 10.74 -24.13 35.95
N LEU A 393 10.56 -24.21 34.61
CA LEU A 393 11.44 -25.01 33.75
C LEU A 393 12.91 -24.54 33.83
N SER A 394 13.15 -23.23 34.00
CA SER A 394 14.52 -22.67 34.14
C SER A 394 15.21 -23.06 35.46
N GLU A 395 14.45 -23.58 36.42
CA GLU A 395 14.97 -24.05 37.72
C GLU A 395 15.16 -25.58 37.75
N ALA A 396 14.94 -26.24 36.62
CA ALA A 396 15.16 -27.68 36.50
C ALA A 396 16.63 -28.03 36.71
N THR A 397 16.87 -29.13 37.41
CA THR A 397 18.20 -29.74 37.61
C THR A 397 18.35 -30.95 36.73
N ILE A 398 19.58 -31.44 36.55
CA ILE A 398 19.81 -32.69 35.83
C ILE A 398 19.06 -33.85 36.47
N ASP A 399 18.95 -33.90 37.78
CA ASP A 399 18.20 -34.94 38.50
C ASP A 399 16.70 -34.89 38.12
N ASP A 400 16.11 -33.70 37.98
CA ASP A 400 14.71 -33.52 37.54
C ASP A 400 14.52 -34.05 36.12
N LEU A 401 15.50 -33.81 35.19
CA LEU A 401 15.47 -34.29 33.80
C LEU A 401 15.63 -35.84 33.77
N ILE A 402 16.61 -36.40 34.46
CA ILE A 402 16.91 -37.84 34.49
C ILE A 402 15.75 -38.60 35.12
N GLU A 403 15.04 -38.04 36.12
CA GLU A 403 13.85 -38.66 36.68
C GLU A 403 12.76 -38.93 35.63
N ILE A 404 12.66 -38.08 34.66
CA ILE A 404 11.71 -38.26 33.51
C ILE A 404 12.28 -39.24 32.49
N ASP A 405 13.53 -39.02 32.05
CA ASP A 405 14.17 -39.91 31.07
C ASP A 405 15.70 -39.90 31.20
N GLN A 406 16.28 -41.10 31.28
CA GLN A 406 17.70 -41.28 31.44
C GLN A 406 18.56 -40.87 30.25
N ARG A 407 17.91 -40.54 29.11
CA ARG A 407 18.58 -40.04 27.92
C ARG A 407 18.94 -38.54 28.02
N PHE A 408 18.46 -37.81 29.01
CA PHE A 408 18.90 -36.44 29.26
C PHE A 408 20.32 -36.41 29.86
N GLU A 409 21.05 -35.37 29.48
CA GLU A 409 22.44 -35.13 29.87
C GLU A 409 22.59 -33.71 30.48
N GLU A 410 23.67 -33.47 31.24
CA GLU A 410 23.99 -32.16 31.85
C GLU A 410 23.94 -31.02 30.84
N ALA A 411 24.42 -31.27 29.58
CA ALA A 411 24.39 -30.27 28.49
C ALA A 411 22.98 -29.85 28.05
N ASP A 412 21.92 -30.60 28.41
CA ASP A 412 20.55 -30.23 28.07
C ASP A 412 20.04 -29.07 28.91
N LEU A 413 20.65 -28.82 30.05
CA LEU A 413 20.34 -27.64 30.89
C LEU A 413 20.64 -26.32 30.12
N ASP A 414 21.62 -26.32 29.21
CA ASP A 414 21.91 -25.14 28.37
C ASP A 414 20.72 -24.80 27.44
N ARG A 415 19.84 -25.78 27.15
CA ARG A 415 18.64 -25.60 26.33
C ARG A 415 17.54 -24.82 27.05
N LEU A 416 17.66 -24.69 28.37
CA LEU A 416 16.71 -23.96 29.19
C LEU A 416 16.95 -22.44 29.16
N ASP A 417 18.04 -21.97 28.53
CA ASP A 417 18.28 -20.56 28.28
C ASP A 417 17.58 -20.11 26.98
N PRO A 418 16.61 -19.20 27.05
CA PRO A 418 15.94 -18.69 25.86
C PRO A 418 16.89 -18.06 24.82
N THR A 419 18.01 -17.48 25.25
CA THR A 419 19.02 -16.92 24.35
C THR A 419 19.75 -18.02 23.57
N ALA A 420 20.12 -19.11 24.24
CA ALA A 420 20.69 -20.27 23.61
C ALA A 420 19.70 -20.93 22.64
N SER A 421 18.43 -21.05 23.05
CA SER A 421 17.33 -21.55 22.21
C SER A 421 17.22 -20.77 20.89
N VAL A 422 17.14 -19.43 20.95
CA VAL A 422 17.06 -18.58 19.75
C VAL A 422 18.28 -18.74 18.83
N ARG A 423 19.49 -18.77 19.41
CA ARG A 423 20.74 -18.95 18.64
C ARG A 423 20.82 -20.31 17.96
N ALA A 424 20.20 -21.34 18.53
CA ALA A 424 20.19 -22.68 17.98
C ALA A 424 19.23 -22.88 16.78
N ARG A 425 18.33 -21.91 16.51
CA ARG A 425 17.38 -21.99 15.38
C ARG A 425 18.10 -21.93 14.05
N ALA A 426 18.22 -23.07 13.35
CA ALA A 426 19.01 -23.23 12.13
C ALA A 426 18.20 -23.09 10.83
N THR A 427 16.87 -23.11 10.90
CA THR A 427 16.01 -23.01 9.70
C THR A 427 16.08 -21.62 9.08
N SER A 428 16.07 -21.55 7.74
CA SER A 428 15.97 -20.29 7.02
C SER A 428 14.69 -19.54 7.41
N GLY A 429 14.80 -18.24 7.61
CA GLY A 429 13.66 -17.41 8.04
C GLY A 429 13.33 -17.50 9.53
N SER A 430 14.15 -18.20 10.33
CA SER A 430 13.96 -18.31 11.78
C SER A 430 14.28 -17.02 12.53
N GLY A 431 13.98 -17.01 13.84
CA GLY A 431 14.26 -15.88 14.74
C GLY A 431 15.71 -15.75 15.20
N SER A 432 16.64 -16.59 14.75
CA SER A 432 18.04 -16.47 15.16
C SER A 432 18.67 -15.18 14.63
N PRO A 433 19.63 -14.56 15.38
CA PRO A 433 20.31 -13.36 14.92
C PRO A 433 20.96 -13.49 13.54
N GLN A 434 21.49 -14.69 13.22
CA GLN A 434 22.06 -14.97 11.91
C GLN A 434 21.00 -14.91 10.80
N SER A 435 19.84 -15.54 11.04
CA SER A 435 18.73 -15.53 10.08
C SER A 435 18.13 -14.12 9.93
N VAL A 436 18.03 -13.35 11.01
CA VAL A 436 17.59 -11.96 10.97
C VAL A 436 18.51 -11.12 10.08
N ARG A 437 19.82 -11.21 10.26
CA ARG A 437 20.78 -10.48 9.40
C ARG A 437 20.66 -10.90 7.93
N ALA A 438 20.54 -12.20 7.66
CA ALA A 438 20.35 -12.68 6.28
C ALA A 438 19.06 -12.15 5.64
N GLN A 439 17.97 -12.04 6.39
CA GLN A 439 16.71 -11.42 5.93
C GLN A 439 16.88 -9.92 5.67
N ILE A 440 17.58 -9.18 6.54
CA ILE A 440 17.90 -7.78 6.34
C ILE A 440 18.68 -7.57 5.04
N ASP A 441 19.71 -8.39 4.80
CA ASP A 441 20.50 -8.32 3.57
C ASP A 441 19.65 -8.59 2.32
N GLU A 442 18.70 -9.52 2.41
CA GLU A 442 17.77 -9.80 1.31
C GLU A 442 16.81 -8.63 1.06
N ILE A 443 16.25 -8.04 2.11
CA ILE A 443 15.38 -6.85 2.00
C ILE A 443 16.16 -5.69 1.36
N ARG A 444 17.39 -5.41 1.80
CA ARG A 444 18.25 -4.36 1.25
C ARG A 444 18.59 -4.55 -0.22
N ARG A 445 18.61 -5.80 -0.72
CA ARG A 445 18.80 -6.08 -2.15
C ARG A 445 17.55 -5.86 -3.00
N ARG A 446 16.38 -5.87 -2.38
CA ARG A 446 15.10 -5.70 -3.06
C ARG A 446 14.58 -4.27 -3.09
N ILE A 447 15.12 -3.40 -2.27
CA ILE A 447 14.82 -1.96 -2.25
C ILE A 447 15.90 -1.16 -2.99
#